data_362f333459077243ff4c330a32540a0a
#
_entry.id   362f333459077243ff4c330a32540a0a
#
_cell.length_a   1.000
_cell.length_b   1.000
_cell.length_c   1.000
_cell.angle_alpha   90.00
_cell.angle_beta   90.00
_cell.angle_gamma   90.00
#
_symmetry.space_group_name_H-M   'P 1'
#
loop_
_entity.id
_entity.type
_entity.pdbx_description
1 polymer ?
#
loop_
_entity_poly.entity_id
_entity_poly.type
_entity_poly.pdbx_seq_one_letter_code
_entity_poly.pdbx_strand_id
1 'polypeptide(L)' 'MYRNIRDLREDTDLTQRQVAKILHCSQQVYANYELGQRDIPTSILIALAKLHGTSTDYILGLTDERKPYPEKK' A
#
# COMPACT_ATOMS: atom_id res chain seq x y z
N MET A 1 -6.39 3.10 10.41
CA MET A 1 -4.94 3.04 10.20
C MET A 1 -4.59 1.86 9.29
N TYR A 2 -3.76 2.09 8.31
CA TYR A 2 -3.42 1.06 7.31
C TYR A 2 -2.07 0.43 7.66
N ARG A 3 -2.03 -0.30 8.78
CA ARG A 3 -0.80 -0.92 9.29
C ARG A 3 -0.10 -1.79 8.24
N ASN A 4 -0.88 -2.50 7.44
CA ASN A 4 -0.30 -3.47 6.50
C ASN A 4 0.57 -2.83 5.41
N ILE A 5 0.32 -1.57 5.02
CA ILE A 5 1.17 -0.93 4.01
C ILE A 5 2.56 -0.65 4.55
N ARG A 6 2.67 -0.32 5.84
CA ARG A 6 3.98 -0.14 6.47
C ARG A 6 4.73 -1.46 6.53
N ASP A 7 4.06 -2.53 6.95
CA ASP A 7 4.67 -3.85 7.04
C ASP A 7 5.15 -4.32 5.66
N LEU A 8 4.32 -4.14 4.63
CA LEU A 8 4.70 -4.48 3.27
C LEU A 8 5.91 -3.67 2.79
N ARG A 9 5.93 -2.38 3.09
CA ARG A 9 7.04 -1.51 2.72
C ARG A 9 8.34 -1.96 3.39
N GLU A 10 8.29 -2.26 4.69
CA GLU A 10 9.46 -2.71 5.44
C GLU A 10 9.96 -4.06 4.92
N ASP A 11 9.04 -4.97 4.58
CA ASP A 11 9.39 -6.28 4.05
C ASP A 11 10.10 -6.18 2.69
N THR A 12 9.84 -5.13 1.92
CA THR A 12 10.50 -4.94 0.62
C THR A 12 11.71 -4.02 0.70
N ASP A 13 12.10 -3.61 1.91
CA ASP A 13 13.26 -2.73 2.16
C ASP A 13 13.16 -1.38 1.44
N LEU A 14 11.93 -0.88 1.27
CA LEU A 14 11.71 0.43 0.67
C LEU A 14 11.53 1.50 1.75
N THR A 15 12.04 2.69 1.48
CA THR A 15 11.77 3.86 2.33
C THR A 15 10.43 4.48 1.95
N GLN A 16 9.86 5.28 2.86
CA GLN A 16 8.65 6.05 2.54
C GLN A 16 8.84 6.92 1.29
N ARG A 17 10.03 7.52 1.19
CA ARG A 17 10.37 8.38 0.03
C ARG A 17 10.35 7.60 -1.28
N GLN A 18 10.90 6.38 -1.26
CA GLN A 18 10.94 5.55 -2.46
C GLN A 18 9.54 5.14 -2.90
N VAL A 19 8.69 4.73 -1.96
CA VAL A 19 7.31 4.35 -2.29
C VAL A 19 6.53 5.56 -2.77
N ALA A 20 6.68 6.71 -2.11
CA ALA A 20 6.01 7.94 -2.53
C ALA A 20 6.37 8.30 -3.98
N LYS A 21 7.64 8.15 -4.33
CA LYS A 21 8.11 8.43 -5.69
C LYS A 21 7.45 7.48 -6.71
N ILE A 22 7.36 6.20 -6.38
CA ILE A 22 6.69 5.22 -7.24
C ILE A 22 5.22 5.57 -7.42
N LEU A 23 4.56 6.03 -6.37
CA LEU A 23 3.14 6.39 -6.38
C LEU A 23 2.87 7.78 -6.93
N HIS A 24 3.92 8.54 -7.27
CA HIS A 24 3.82 9.91 -7.76
C HIS A 24 3.13 10.86 -6.76
N CYS A 25 3.44 10.67 -5.47
CA CYS A 25 2.96 11.57 -4.42
C CYS A 25 4.13 12.04 -3.57
N SER A 26 3.88 13.03 -2.70
CA SER A 26 4.92 13.50 -1.79
C SER A 26 5.14 12.48 -0.67
N GLN A 27 6.35 12.52 -0.08
CA GLN A 27 6.65 11.67 1.06
C GLN A 27 5.70 11.95 2.22
N GLN A 28 5.36 13.22 2.45
CA GLN A 28 4.45 13.60 3.54
C GLN A 28 3.06 13.01 3.34
N VAL A 29 2.54 13.06 2.12
CA VAL A 29 1.24 12.47 1.80
C VAL A 29 1.27 10.96 2.04
N TYR A 30 2.31 10.28 1.55
CA TYR A 30 2.43 8.85 1.76
C TYR A 30 2.54 8.51 3.25
N ALA A 31 3.35 9.28 4.00
CA ALA A 31 3.48 9.06 5.45
C ALA A 31 2.13 9.17 6.15
N ASN A 32 1.29 10.10 5.72
CA ASN A 32 -0.06 10.25 6.28
C ASN A 32 -0.94 9.04 5.99
N TYR A 33 -0.73 8.37 4.86
CA TYR A 33 -1.43 7.11 4.58
C TYR A 33 -1.05 6.03 5.60
N GLU A 34 0.24 5.88 5.89
CA GLU A 34 0.70 4.88 6.88
C GLU A 34 0.18 5.18 8.27
N LEU A 35 0.09 6.46 8.63
CA LEU A 35 -0.39 6.90 9.94
C LEU A 35 -1.92 6.86 10.07
N GLY A 36 -2.63 6.66 8.97
CA GLY A 36 -4.09 6.69 8.98
C GLY A 36 -4.69 8.07 9.11
N GLN A 37 -3.89 9.11 8.88
CA GLN A 37 -4.35 10.51 8.94
C GLN A 37 -5.00 10.98 7.65
N ARG A 38 -4.93 10.17 6.61
CA ARG A 38 -5.50 10.49 5.32
C ARG A 38 -5.96 9.20 4.65
N ASP A 39 -7.16 9.22 4.09
CA ASP A 39 -7.68 8.07 3.36
C ASP A 39 -6.89 7.87 2.08
N ILE A 40 -6.69 6.61 1.72
CA ILE A 40 -5.97 6.25 0.51
C ILE A 40 -6.94 6.26 -0.67
N PRO A 41 -6.70 7.09 -1.70
CA PRO A 41 -7.52 7.02 -2.90
C PRO A 41 -7.48 5.64 -3.53
N THR A 42 -8.56 5.25 -4.19
CA THR A 42 -8.67 3.92 -4.80
C THR A 42 -7.52 3.65 -5.77
N SER A 43 -7.12 4.62 -6.57
CA SER A 43 -6.02 4.45 -7.52
C SER A 43 -4.69 4.15 -6.82
N ILE A 44 -4.44 4.81 -5.69
CA ILE A 44 -3.23 4.58 -4.90
C ILE A 44 -3.30 3.21 -4.22
N LEU A 45 -4.47 2.84 -3.71
CA LEU A 45 -4.68 1.54 -3.09
C LEU A 45 -4.36 0.41 -4.07
N ILE A 46 -4.87 0.51 -5.29
CA ILE A 46 -4.61 -0.47 -6.34
C ILE A 46 -3.12 -0.50 -6.70
N ALA A 47 -2.49 0.66 -6.82
CA ALA A 47 -1.06 0.75 -7.12
C ALA A 47 -0.22 0.10 -6.03
N LEU A 48 -0.58 0.30 -4.76
CA LEU A 48 0.11 -0.34 -3.63
C LEU A 48 -0.04 -1.85 -3.68
N ALA A 49 -1.24 -2.35 -3.99
CA ALA A 49 -1.48 -3.78 -4.09
C ALA A 49 -0.59 -4.40 -5.18
N LYS A 50 -0.49 -3.74 -6.32
CA LYS A 50 0.35 -4.21 -7.43
C LYS A 50 1.84 -4.14 -7.07
N LEU A 51 2.27 -3.04 -6.45
CA LEU A 51 3.67 -2.85 -6.06
C LEU A 51 4.12 -3.97 -5.11
N HIS A 52 3.30 -4.32 -4.15
CA HIS A 52 3.65 -5.30 -3.12
C HIS A 52 3.20 -6.72 -3.45
N GLY A 53 2.55 -6.93 -4.61
CA GLY A 53 2.09 -8.26 -4.99
C GLY A 53 1.07 -8.83 -4.02
N THR A 54 0.12 -8.01 -3.59
CA THR A 54 -0.91 -8.41 -2.64
C THR A 54 -2.27 -7.90 -3.11
N SER A 55 -3.33 -8.17 -2.33
CA SER A 55 -4.68 -7.71 -2.64
C SER A 55 -4.99 -6.41 -1.91
N THR A 56 -5.95 -5.66 -2.43
CA THR A 56 -6.46 -4.48 -1.75
C THR A 56 -7.14 -4.88 -0.43
N ASP A 57 -7.75 -6.05 -0.37
CA ASP A 57 -8.38 -6.54 0.86
C ASP A 57 -7.35 -6.74 1.96
N TYR A 58 -6.18 -7.26 1.64
CA TYR A 58 -5.11 -7.41 2.62
C TYR A 58 -4.67 -6.04 3.15
N ILE A 59 -4.50 -5.06 2.27
CA ILE A 59 -4.11 -3.71 2.67
C ILE A 59 -5.16 -3.09 3.59
N LEU A 60 -6.44 -3.32 3.30
CA LEU A 60 -7.55 -2.79 4.10
C LEU A 60 -7.80 -3.56 5.39
N GLY A 61 -7.11 -4.68 5.59
CA GLY A 61 -7.27 -5.51 6.78
C GLY A 61 -8.50 -6.39 6.77
N LEU A 62 -9.07 -6.64 5.58
CA LEU A 62 -10.26 -7.47 5.43
C LEU A 62 -9.94 -8.95 5.32
N THR A 63 -8.68 -9.29 5.12
CA THR A 63 -8.20 -10.66 5.04
C THR A 63 -6.75 -10.74 5.54
N ASP A 64 -6.35 -11.89 6.04
CA ASP A 64 -4.95 -12.17 6.41
C ASP A 64 -4.16 -12.79 5.26
N GLU A 65 -4.80 -13.06 4.13
CA GLU A 65 -4.16 -13.67 2.99
C GLU A 65 -3.42 -12.63 2.17
N ARG A 66 -2.07 -12.71 2.13
CA ARG A 66 -1.23 -11.75 1.41
C ARG A 66 -1.18 -12.00 -0.09
N LYS A 67 -1.56 -13.18 -0.55
CA LYS A 67 -1.51 -13.50 -1.98
C LYS A 67 -2.50 -12.63 -2.73
N PRO A 68 -2.12 -12.10 -3.90
CA PRO A 68 -3.06 -11.33 -4.69
C PRO A 68 -4.13 -12.24 -5.28
N TYR A 69 -5.30 -11.66 -5.57
CA TYR A 69 -6.32 -12.39 -6.30
C TYR A 69 -5.81 -12.66 -7.73
N PRO A 70 -6.27 -13.76 -8.38
CA PRO A 70 -5.95 -14.00 -9.77
C PRO A 70 -6.34 -12.81 -10.65
N GLU A 71 -5.45 -12.46 -11.57
CA GLU A 71 -5.76 -11.38 -12.49
C GLU A 71 -6.96 -11.74 -13.37
N LYS A 72 -7.81 -10.75 -13.55
CA LYS A 72 -8.95 -10.89 -14.44
C LYS A 72 -8.48 -10.74 -15.88
N LYS A 73 -8.75 -11.74 -16.67
CA LYS A 73 -8.38 -11.73 -18.07
C LYS A 73 -9.52 -11.18 -18.94
#